data_92cc8c82ccc0bc956fc18955d6e4359e
#
_entry.id   92cc8c82ccc0bc956fc18955d6e4359e
#
_cell.length_a   1.000
_cell.length_b   1.000
_cell.length_c   1.000
_cell.angle_alpha   90.00
_cell.angle_beta   90.00
_cell.angle_gamma   90.00
#
_symmetry.space_group_name_H-M   'P 1'
#
loop_
_entity.id
_entity.type
_entity.pdbx_description
1 polymer ?
#
loop_
_entity_poly.entity_id
_entity_poly.type
_entity_poly.pdbx_seq_one_letter_code
_entity_poly.pdbx_strand_id
1 'polypeptide(L)'
;MKPKRRDYLAHIEAEQKRSKDTVARHIAERRPISRSVTEINEEATFGQRAADAVARFGGSWTFIGCFALVLVAWVLLNSWLLINQGKKPFDPFPYILLNLFLSMLASIQAPVILMSQNRQGEIDRATSQNDYEVNLKAELEIMALHEKMDEFKIHLIELQHEQLRVLHLLCEKHEIAPGQKL
;
A
#
# COMPACT_ATOMS: atom_id res chain seq x y z
N MET A 1 3.93 13.45 -30.86
CA MET A 1 2.90 12.61 -31.51
C MET A 1 2.09 11.98 -30.37
N LYS A 2 0.83 12.39 -30.15
CA LYS A 2 0.02 11.81 -29.06
C LYS A 2 -0.40 10.41 -29.44
N PRO A 3 -0.18 9.40 -28.57
CA PRO A 3 -0.63 8.04 -28.86
C PRO A 3 -2.15 8.00 -29.03
N LYS A 4 -2.63 7.24 -30.01
CA LYS A 4 -4.05 7.15 -30.31
C LYS A 4 -4.76 6.43 -29.15
N ARG A 5 -5.95 6.87 -28.77
CA ARG A 5 -6.82 6.28 -27.72
C ARG A 5 -6.90 4.75 -27.80
N ARG A 6 -6.79 4.21 -29.01
CA ARG A 6 -6.81 2.79 -29.30
C ARG A 6 -5.56 2.06 -28.73
N ASP A 7 -4.39 2.71 -28.77
CA ASP A 7 -3.15 2.14 -28.27
C ASP A 7 -3.12 2.10 -26.75
N TYR A 8 -3.75 3.09 -26.10
CA TYR A 8 -3.95 3.08 -24.64
C TYR A 8 -4.87 1.95 -24.18
N LEU A 9 -6.00 1.75 -24.87
CA LEU A 9 -6.93 0.67 -24.51
C LEU A 9 -6.29 -0.70 -24.69
N ALA A 10 -5.57 -0.92 -25.78
CA ALA A 10 -4.84 -2.16 -26.02
C ALA A 10 -3.75 -2.41 -24.97
N HIS A 11 -3.09 -1.36 -24.50
CA HIS A 11 -2.08 -1.48 -23.43
C HIS A 11 -2.72 -1.87 -22.09
N ILE A 12 -3.83 -1.21 -21.72
CA ILE A 12 -4.57 -1.53 -20.50
C ILE A 12 -5.12 -2.96 -20.54
N GLU A 13 -5.70 -3.39 -21.67
CA GLU A 13 -6.20 -4.75 -21.83
C GLU A 13 -5.06 -5.79 -21.73
N ALA A 14 -3.89 -5.50 -22.30
CA ALA A 14 -2.74 -6.37 -22.22
C ALA A 14 -2.18 -6.47 -20.77
N GLU A 15 -2.16 -5.36 -20.03
CA GLU A 15 -1.76 -5.36 -18.61
C GLU A 15 -2.75 -6.11 -17.74
N GLN A 16 -4.06 -5.90 -17.94
CA GLN A 16 -5.09 -6.64 -17.21
C GLN A 16 -5.03 -8.15 -17.49
N LYS A 17 -4.77 -8.53 -18.74
CA LYS A 17 -4.61 -9.94 -19.11
C LYS A 17 -3.37 -10.55 -18.42
N ARG A 18 -2.24 -9.86 -18.44
CA ARG A 18 -1.01 -10.31 -17.74
C ARG A 18 -1.22 -10.46 -16.23
N SER A 19 -1.90 -9.51 -15.62
CA SER A 19 -2.23 -9.56 -14.19
C SER A 19 -3.10 -10.77 -13.87
N LYS A 20 -4.18 -11.01 -14.64
CA LYS A 20 -5.04 -12.18 -14.49
C LYS A 20 -4.31 -13.51 -14.67
N ASP A 21 -3.45 -13.61 -15.69
CA ASP A 21 -2.67 -14.82 -15.95
C ASP A 21 -1.65 -15.10 -14.81
N THR A 22 -1.06 -14.04 -14.25
CA THR A 22 -0.14 -14.15 -13.11
C THR A 22 -0.88 -14.60 -11.86
N VAL A 23 -2.03 -14.00 -11.55
CA VAL A 23 -2.87 -14.36 -10.41
C VAL A 23 -3.36 -15.81 -10.54
N ALA A 24 -3.85 -16.21 -11.71
CA ALA A 24 -4.29 -17.59 -11.97
C ALA A 24 -3.16 -18.60 -11.72
N ARG A 25 -1.93 -18.28 -12.12
CA ARG A 25 -0.77 -19.12 -11.84
C ARG A 25 -0.44 -19.19 -10.35
N HIS A 26 -0.49 -18.06 -9.62
CA HIS A 26 -0.24 -18.03 -8.16
C HIS A 26 -1.33 -18.78 -7.38
N ILE A 27 -2.58 -18.75 -7.84
CA ILE A 27 -3.66 -19.56 -7.27
C ILE A 27 -3.37 -21.05 -7.48
N ALA A 28 -2.99 -21.45 -8.70
CA ALA A 28 -2.65 -22.83 -9.02
C ALA A 28 -1.45 -23.34 -8.19
N GLU A 29 -0.45 -22.49 -7.96
CA GLU A 29 0.76 -22.82 -7.18
C GLU A 29 0.55 -22.63 -5.67
N ARG A 30 -0.60 -22.13 -5.21
CA ARG A 30 -0.90 -21.77 -3.81
C ARG A 30 0.15 -20.86 -3.14
N ARG A 31 0.84 -20.05 -3.94
CA ARG A 31 1.86 -19.13 -3.44
C ARG A 31 1.25 -17.78 -3.04
N PRO A 32 1.76 -17.14 -1.98
CA PRO A 32 1.38 -15.77 -1.66
C PRO A 32 1.86 -14.83 -2.77
N ILE A 33 1.03 -13.88 -3.18
CA ILE A 33 1.37 -12.88 -4.20
C ILE A 33 2.17 -11.72 -3.58
N SER A 34 2.09 -11.53 -2.25
CA SER A 34 2.71 -10.36 -1.61
C SER A 34 4.22 -10.35 -1.81
N ARG A 35 4.71 -9.47 -2.66
CA ARG A 35 6.10 -9.02 -2.63
C ARG A 35 6.28 -8.24 -1.34
N SER A 36 7.23 -8.66 -0.55
CA SER A 36 7.57 -7.98 0.68
C SER A 36 8.01 -6.55 0.36
N VAL A 37 7.38 -5.54 0.99
CA VAL A 37 7.83 -4.13 0.96
C VAL A 37 9.31 -4.02 1.41
N THR A 38 9.80 -5.02 2.12
CA THR A 38 11.19 -5.19 2.55
C THR A 38 12.15 -5.26 1.36
N GLU A 39 11.80 -5.95 0.26
CA GLU A 39 12.64 -6.07 -0.93
C GLU A 39 12.86 -4.70 -1.60
N ILE A 40 11.81 -3.87 -1.66
CA ILE A 40 11.89 -2.52 -2.25
C ILE A 40 12.78 -1.60 -1.38
N ASN A 41 12.81 -1.83 -0.06
CA ASN A 41 13.64 -1.06 0.86
C ASN A 41 15.13 -1.46 0.81
N GLU A 42 15.45 -2.70 0.46
CA GLU A 42 16.83 -3.18 0.35
C GLU A 42 17.57 -2.57 -0.87
N GLU A 43 16.84 -2.24 -1.93
CA GLU A 43 17.39 -1.63 -3.14
C GLU A 43 17.67 -0.11 -3.00
N ALA A 44 17.33 0.51 -1.86
CA ALA A 44 17.50 1.94 -1.66
C ALA A 44 18.98 2.34 -1.66
N THR A 45 19.34 3.30 -2.51
CA THR A 45 20.70 3.87 -2.54
C THR A 45 20.99 4.66 -1.27
N PHE A 46 22.29 4.83 -0.95
CA PHE A 46 22.71 5.64 0.22
C PHE A 46 22.11 7.06 0.18
N GLY A 47 22.09 7.70 -1.01
CA GLY A 47 21.51 9.04 -1.18
C GLY A 47 20.00 9.09 -0.88
N GLN A 48 19.25 8.08 -1.29
CA GLN A 48 17.82 7.98 -1.00
C GLN A 48 17.56 7.80 0.50
N ARG A 49 18.31 6.93 1.17
CA ARG A 49 18.22 6.75 2.63
C ARG A 49 18.56 8.01 3.39
N ALA A 50 19.58 8.75 2.95
CA ALA A 50 19.96 10.03 3.55
C ALA A 50 18.85 11.08 3.33
N ALA A 51 18.28 11.17 2.14
CA ALA A 51 17.17 12.07 1.84
C ALA A 51 15.93 11.79 2.71
N ASP A 52 15.57 10.51 2.91
CA ASP A 52 14.46 10.11 3.77
C ASP A 52 14.71 10.44 5.24
N ALA A 53 15.95 10.29 5.72
CA ALA A 53 16.33 10.64 7.08
C ALA A 53 16.22 12.16 7.31
N VAL A 54 16.73 12.96 6.36
CA VAL A 54 16.65 14.43 6.40
C VAL A 54 15.20 14.90 6.31
N ALA A 55 14.39 14.33 5.42
CA ALA A 55 12.98 14.68 5.27
C ALA A 55 12.17 14.34 6.56
N ARG A 56 12.39 13.18 7.17
CA ARG A 56 11.75 12.79 8.43
C ARG A 56 12.16 13.70 9.60
N PHE A 57 13.44 14.02 9.70
CA PHE A 57 13.95 14.92 10.74
C PHE A 57 13.41 16.34 10.54
N GLY A 58 13.51 16.89 9.31
CA GLY A 58 13.03 18.22 8.97
C GLY A 58 11.52 18.43 9.13
N GLY A 59 10.73 17.35 9.01
CA GLY A 59 9.29 17.36 9.27
C GLY A 59 8.89 17.12 10.73
N SER A 60 9.83 17.01 11.65
CA SER A 60 9.55 16.78 13.07
C SER A 60 9.32 18.06 13.86
N TRP A 61 8.44 18.03 14.85
CA TRP A 61 8.25 19.14 15.81
C TRP A 61 9.53 19.47 16.60
N THR A 62 10.36 18.46 16.85
CA THR A 62 11.65 18.63 17.50
C THR A 62 12.59 19.49 16.68
N PHE A 63 12.66 19.25 15.36
CA PHE A 63 13.45 20.07 14.46
C PHE A 63 12.96 21.52 14.46
N ILE A 64 11.63 21.73 14.33
CA ILE A 64 11.05 23.09 14.33
C ILE A 64 11.38 23.83 15.63
N GLY A 65 11.24 23.17 16.79
CA GLY A 65 11.56 23.76 18.09
C GLY A 65 13.04 24.09 18.24
N CYS A 66 13.93 23.16 17.89
CA CYS A 66 15.38 23.40 17.92
C CYS A 66 15.79 24.51 16.96
N PHE A 67 15.22 24.54 15.78
CA PHE A 67 15.52 25.55 14.78
C PHE A 67 15.07 26.93 15.23
N ALA A 68 13.85 27.07 15.76
CA ALA A 68 13.36 28.32 16.35
C ALA A 68 14.25 28.80 17.50
N LEU A 69 14.69 27.89 18.38
CA LEU A 69 15.59 28.20 19.48
C LEU A 69 16.95 28.73 18.96
N VAL A 70 17.51 28.12 17.93
CA VAL A 70 18.77 28.59 17.30
C VAL A 70 18.60 29.99 16.74
N LEU A 71 17.49 30.28 16.05
CA LEU A 71 17.20 31.62 15.49
C LEU A 71 17.08 32.67 16.60
N VAL A 72 16.33 32.35 17.65
CA VAL A 72 16.17 33.26 18.81
C VAL A 72 17.51 33.49 19.49
N ALA A 73 18.30 32.44 19.73
CA ALA A 73 19.63 32.53 20.33
C ALA A 73 20.57 33.40 19.46
N TRP A 74 20.54 33.27 18.13
CA TRP A 74 21.33 34.06 17.23
C TRP A 74 21.02 35.58 17.36
N VAL A 75 19.73 35.91 17.33
CA VAL A 75 19.29 37.30 17.48
C VAL A 75 19.66 37.88 18.83
N LEU A 76 19.41 37.13 19.92
CA LEU A 76 19.73 37.56 21.27
C LEU A 76 21.23 37.78 21.46
N LEU A 77 22.05 36.84 20.96
CA LEU A 77 23.52 36.92 21.09
C LEU A 77 24.09 38.16 20.35
N ASN A 78 23.63 38.41 19.12
CA ASN A 78 24.05 39.56 18.37
C ASN A 78 23.58 40.90 18.99
N SER A 79 22.35 40.92 19.54
CA SER A 79 21.82 42.10 20.24
C SER A 79 22.57 42.34 21.56
N TRP A 80 22.88 41.27 22.33
CA TRP A 80 23.63 41.40 23.59
C TRP A 80 25.05 41.87 23.38
N LEU A 81 25.76 41.40 22.34
CA LEU A 81 27.09 41.91 21.93
C LEU A 81 27.09 43.38 21.59
N LEU A 82 26.04 43.88 20.91
CA LEU A 82 25.87 45.28 20.57
C LEU A 82 25.70 46.16 21.82
N ILE A 83 24.87 45.69 22.78
CA ILE A 83 24.48 46.52 23.95
C ILE A 83 25.56 46.54 25.03
N ASN A 84 26.13 45.39 25.37
CA ASN A 84 26.97 45.27 26.58
C ASN A 84 28.46 45.48 26.34
N GLN A 85 28.98 45.25 25.15
CA GLN A 85 30.41 45.32 24.90
C GLN A 85 30.89 46.49 24.05
N GLY A 86 29.97 47.31 23.52
CA GLY A 86 30.30 48.37 22.57
C GLY A 86 31.05 47.91 21.32
N LYS A 87 31.11 46.56 21.12
CA LYS A 87 31.73 45.92 19.96
C LYS A 87 30.71 45.84 18.83
N LYS A 88 31.20 45.91 17.59
CA LYS A 88 30.35 45.67 16.42
C LYS A 88 29.81 44.24 16.50
N PRO A 89 28.47 44.02 16.42
CA PRO A 89 27.90 42.68 16.40
C PRO A 89 28.43 41.91 15.19
N PHE A 90 28.51 40.60 15.31
CA PHE A 90 28.99 39.72 14.24
C PHE A 90 28.08 39.79 13.00
N ASP A 91 26.79 39.84 13.20
CA ASP A 91 25.78 39.97 12.13
C ASP A 91 24.76 41.06 12.54
N PRO A 92 25.05 42.34 12.22
CA PRO A 92 24.17 43.46 12.61
C PRO A 92 22.85 43.40 11.83
N PHE A 93 21.80 44.01 12.40
CA PHE A 93 20.54 44.18 11.68
C PHE A 93 20.82 44.78 10.29
N PRO A 94 20.26 44.23 9.17
CA PRO A 94 19.15 43.25 9.08
C PRO A 94 19.54 41.77 9.05
N TYR A 95 20.62 41.34 9.69
CA TYR A 95 21.03 39.92 9.80
C TYR A 95 21.30 39.25 8.44
N ILE A 96 22.18 39.84 7.67
CA ILE A 96 22.48 39.42 6.27
C ILE A 96 23.07 38.00 6.25
N LEU A 97 23.97 37.70 7.20
CA LEU A 97 24.59 36.36 7.30
C LEU A 97 23.57 35.29 7.63
N LEU A 98 22.71 35.57 8.62
CA LEU A 98 21.60 34.65 8.95
C LEU A 98 20.70 34.39 7.75
N ASN A 99 20.31 35.45 7.03
CA ASN A 99 19.46 35.34 5.85
C ASN A 99 20.13 34.54 4.73
N LEU A 100 21.44 34.68 4.55
CA LEU A 100 22.22 33.88 3.61
C LEU A 100 22.19 32.39 3.97
N PHE A 101 22.43 32.03 5.24
CA PHE A 101 22.35 30.64 5.71
C PHE A 101 20.96 30.05 5.54
N LEU A 102 19.90 30.80 5.86
CA LEU A 102 18.53 30.37 5.70
C LEU A 102 18.18 30.10 4.23
N SER A 103 18.60 30.97 3.34
CA SER A 103 18.39 30.86 1.89
C SER A 103 19.13 29.62 1.32
N MET A 104 20.38 29.42 1.75
CA MET A 104 21.16 28.25 1.36
C MET A 104 20.50 26.96 1.86
N LEU A 105 20.07 26.91 3.12
CA LEU A 105 19.38 25.77 3.70
C LEU A 105 18.08 25.46 2.94
N ALA A 106 17.28 26.48 2.66
CA ALA A 106 16.03 26.32 1.92
C ALA A 106 16.27 25.78 0.49
N SER A 107 17.32 26.25 -0.18
CA SER A 107 17.68 25.81 -1.53
C SER A 107 18.08 24.33 -1.60
N ILE A 108 18.72 23.80 -0.54
CA ILE A 108 19.11 22.38 -0.45
C ILE A 108 17.93 21.51 0.01
N GLN A 109 17.10 22.02 0.91
CA GLN A 109 16.02 21.26 1.51
C GLN A 109 14.96 20.86 0.48
N ALA A 110 14.61 21.73 -0.45
CA ALA A 110 13.58 21.48 -1.45
C ALA A 110 13.89 20.24 -2.34
N PRO A 111 15.06 20.10 -2.98
CA PRO A 111 15.40 18.92 -3.75
C PRO A 111 15.45 17.63 -2.92
N VAL A 112 15.91 17.71 -1.67
CA VAL A 112 15.98 16.55 -0.76
C VAL A 112 14.59 16.03 -0.43
N ILE A 113 13.64 16.94 -0.12
CA ILE A 113 12.25 16.57 0.13
C ILE A 113 11.63 15.96 -1.13
N LEU A 114 11.89 16.54 -2.31
CA LEU A 114 11.36 16.00 -3.58
C LEU A 114 11.89 14.58 -3.86
N MET A 115 13.17 14.31 -3.60
CA MET A 115 13.72 12.95 -3.74
C MET A 115 13.04 11.95 -2.81
N SER A 116 12.79 12.31 -1.55
CA SER A 116 12.08 11.47 -0.60
C SER A 116 10.62 11.23 -1.02
N GLN A 117 9.93 12.30 -1.48
CA GLN A 117 8.54 12.18 -1.97
C GLN A 117 8.44 11.31 -3.23
N ASN A 118 9.37 11.44 -4.18
CA ASN A 118 9.40 10.59 -5.36
C ASN A 118 9.56 9.11 -4.99
N ARG A 119 10.48 8.83 -4.08
CA ARG A 119 10.67 7.45 -3.59
C ARG A 119 9.43 6.92 -2.87
N GLN A 120 8.81 7.73 -2.01
CA GLN A 120 7.57 7.34 -1.35
C GLN A 120 6.48 7.05 -2.39
N GLY A 121 6.36 7.86 -3.43
CA GLY A 121 5.42 7.63 -4.52
C GLY A 121 5.67 6.34 -5.31
N GLU A 122 6.94 5.91 -5.45
CA GLU A 122 7.27 4.61 -6.06
C GLU A 122 6.84 3.43 -5.16
N ILE A 123 7.11 3.54 -3.87
CA ILE A 123 6.68 2.54 -2.87
C ILE A 123 5.15 2.44 -2.83
N ASP A 124 4.45 3.57 -2.80
CA ASP A 124 3.00 3.62 -2.73
C ASP A 124 2.36 3.00 -3.98
N ARG A 125 2.93 3.25 -5.17
CA ARG A 125 2.47 2.61 -6.41
C ARG A 125 2.67 1.11 -6.39
N ALA A 126 3.84 0.64 -5.94
CA ALA A 126 4.13 -0.79 -5.84
C ALA A 126 3.21 -1.47 -4.82
N THR A 127 2.95 -0.82 -3.69
CA THR A 127 2.02 -1.30 -2.66
C THR A 127 0.60 -1.38 -3.20
N SER A 128 0.12 -0.32 -3.87
CA SER A 128 -1.22 -0.30 -4.47
C SER A 128 -1.41 -1.39 -5.53
N GLN A 129 -0.39 -1.66 -6.33
CA GLN A 129 -0.43 -2.73 -7.32
C GLN A 129 -0.48 -4.11 -6.65
N ASN A 130 0.30 -4.32 -5.60
CA ASN A 130 0.29 -5.54 -4.81
C ASN A 130 -1.08 -5.78 -4.15
N ASP A 131 -1.67 -4.72 -3.56
CA ASP A 131 -3.01 -4.77 -2.95
C ASP A 131 -4.08 -5.13 -3.99
N TYR A 132 -3.99 -4.58 -5.20
CA TYR A 132 -4.87 -4.93 -6.30
C TYR A 132 -4.75 -6.42 -6.67
N GLU A 133 -3.54 -6.96 -6.79
CA GLU A 133 -3.31 -8.37 -7.11
C GLU A 133 -3.84 -9.30 -6.01
N VAL A 134 -3.63 -8.94 -4.74
CA VAL A 134 -4.15 -9.68 -3.59
C VAL A 134 -5.68 -9.68 -3.56
N ASN A 135 -6.31 -8.53 -3.80
CA ASN A 135 -7.76 -8.40 -3.85
C ASN A 135 -8.36 -9.20 -5.03
N LEU A 136 -7.74 -9.12 -6.21
CA LEU A 136 -8.16 -9.91 -7.37
C LEU A 136 -8.07 -11.42 -7.10
N LYS A 137 -7.01 -11.86 -6.42
CA LYS A 137 -6.89 -13.26 -6.01
C LYS A 137 -8.01 -13.66 -5.06
N ALA A 138 -8.29 -12.85 -4.04
CA ALA A 138 -9.35 -13.10 -3.09
C ALA A 138 -10.72 -13.19 -3.77
N GLU A 139 -11.01 -12.31 -4.73
CA GLU A 139 -12.25 -12.32 -5.51
C GLU A 139 -12.38 -13.61 -6.33
N LEU A 140 -11.32 -14.05 -7.00
CA LEU A 140 -11.33 -15.29 -7.78
C LEU A 140 -11.49 -16.53 -6.89
N GLU A 141 -10.85 -16.56 -5.71
CA GLU A 141 -11.02 -17.65 -4.73
C GLU A 141 -12.46 -17.69 -4.19
N ILE A 142 -13.08 -16.55 -3.93
CA ILE A 142 -14.48 -16.45 -3.51
C ILE A 142 -15.42 -16.96 -4.62
N MET A 143 -15.18 -16.57 -5.87
CA MET A 143 -15.96 -17.09 -7.02
C MET A 143 -15.87 -18.62 -7.12
N ALA A 144 -14.67 -19.18 -7.04
CA ALA A 144 -14.45 -20.61 -7.06
C ALA A 144 -15.12 -21.34 -5.87
N LEU A 145 -15.17 -20.69 -4.70
CA LEU A 145 -15.86 -21.20 -3.53
C LEU A 145 -17.38 -21.23 -3.73
N HIS A 146 -17.94 -20.18 -4.33
CA HIS A 146 -19.37 -20.14 -4.66
C HIS A 146 -19.75 -21.25 -5.65
N GLU A 147 -18.95 -21.47 -6.69
CA GLU A 147 -19.17 -22.55 -7.65
C GLU A 147 -19.20 -23.92 -6.96
N LYS A 148 -18.23 -24.22 -6.09
CA LYS A 148 -18.21 -25.46 -5.31
C LYS A 148 -19.38 -25.57 -4.35
N MET A 149 -19.83 -24.46 -3.77
CA MET A 149 -20.97 -24.46 -2.88
C MET A 149 -22.28 -24.75 -3.61
N ASP A 150 -22.41 -24.27 -4.86
CA ASP A 150 -23.57 -24.58 -5.68
C ASP A 150 -23.55 -26.04 -6.15
N GLU A 151 -22.41 -26.60 -6.55
CA GLU A 151 -22.26 -28.05 -6.81
C GLU A 151 -22.65 -28.88 -5.56
N PHE A 152 -22.19 -28.46 -4.40
CA PHE A 152 -22.55 -29.17 -3.14
C PHE A 152 -24.04 -29.10 -2.83
N LYS A 153 -24.71 -27.98 -3.07
CA LYS A 153 -26.17 -27.84 -2.92
C LYS A 153 -26.92 -28.78 -3.85
N ILE A 154 -26.51 -28.87 -5.13
CA ILE A 154 -27.10 -29.78 -6.11
C ILE A 154 -26.99 -31.24 -5.61
N HIS A 155 -25.81 -31.64 -5.14
CA HIS A 155 -25.56 -32.97 -4.65
C HIS A 155 -26.40 -33.31 -3.39
N LEU A 156 -26.58 -32.33 -2.49
CA LEU A 156 -27.47 -32.49 -1.33
C LEU A 156 -28.94 -32.69 -1.75
N ILE A 157 -29.41 -31.95 -2.75
CA ILE A 157 -30.78 -32.10 -3.26
C ILE A 157 -30.96 -33.48 -3.90
N GLU A 158 -30.00 -33.99 -4.65
CA GLU A 158 -30.03 -35.30 -5.25
C GLU A 158 -30.09 -36.38 -4.15
N LEU A 159 -29.26 -36.31 -3.12
CA LEU A 159 -29.29 -37.24 -1.99
C LEU A 159 -30.63 -37.21 -1.23
N GLN A 160 -31.20 -36.01 -1.04
CA GLN A 160 -32.54 -35.91 -0.43
C GLN A 160 -33.62 -36.58 -1.29
N HIS A 161 -33.58 -36.42 -2.60
CA HIS A 161 -34.50 -37.10 -3.51
C HIS A 161 -34.33 -38.60 -3.47
N GLU A 162 -33.11 -39.12 -3.42
CA GLU A 162 -32.86 -40.56 -3.28
C GLU A 162 -33.39 -41.09 -1.95
N GLN A 163 -33.17 -40.36 -0.85
CA GLN A 163 -33.70 -40.76 0.46
C GLN A 163 -35.23 -40.79 0.47
N LEU A 164 -35.89 -39.81 -0.10
CA LEU A 164 -37.35 -39.78 -0.22
C LEU A 164 -37.86 -40.94 -1.08
N ARG A 165 -37.16 -41.29 -2.16
CA ARG A 165 -37.51 -42.39 -3.04
C ARG A 165 -37.40 -43.73 -2.29
N VAL A 166 -36.35 -43.97 -1.53
CA VAL A 166 -36.16 -45.18 -0.71
C VAL A 166 -37.23 -45.27 0.37
N LEU A 167 -37.55 -44.15 1.05
CA LEU A 167 -38.62 -44.10 2.04
C LEU A 167 -39.98 -44.44 1.43
N HIS A 168 -40.29 -43.91 0.24
CA HIS A 168 -41.53 -44.21 -0.47
C HIS A 168 -41.65 -45.73 -0.79
N LEU A 169 -40.57 -46.30 -1.30
CA LEU A 169 -40.52 -47.73 -1.61
C LEU A 169 -40.65 -48.61 -0.36
N LEU A 170 -40.11 -48.22 0.77
CA LEU A 170 -40.25 -48.91 2.06
C LEU A 170 -41.69 -48.81 2.58
N CYS A 171 -42.34 -47.66 2.47
CA CYS A 171 -43.75 -47.50 2.85
C CYS A 171 -44.66 -48.37 1.96
N GLU A 172 -44.45 -48.35 0.66
CA GLU A 172 -45.22 -49.18 -0.29
C GLU A 172 -45.05 -50.67 0.00
N LYS A 173 -43.85 -51.11 0.34
CA LYS A 173 -43.60 -52.52 0.74
C LYS A 173 -44.23 -52.89 2.07
N HIS A 174 -44.41 -51.96 2.97
CA HIS A 174 -45.04 -52.13 4.27
C HIS A 174 -46.58 -52.12 4.15
N GLU A 175 -47.17 -51.37 3.22
CA GLU A 175 -48.60 -51.39 2.94
C GLU A 175 -49.04 -52.64 2.19
N ILE A 176 -48.15 -53.29 1.41
CA ILE A 176 -48.45 -54.56 0.72
C ILE A 176 -48.37 -55.74 1.68
N ALA A 177 -47.97 -55.55 2.93
CA ALA A 177 -47.92 -56.65 3.99
C ALA A 177 -49.03 -56.60 5.05
N PRO A 178 -50.34 -56.29 4.77
CA PRO A 178 -51.45 -56.53 5.71
C PRO A 178 -52.20 -57.76 5.31
N GLY A 179 -51.57 -58.94 5.44
CA GLY A 179 -52.25 -60.19 5.00
C GLY A 179 -51.78 -61.46 5.70
N GLN A 180 -51.01 -61.40 6.75
CA GLN A 180 -50.79 -62.50 7.66
C GLN A 180 -51.44 -62.23 9.02
N LYS A 181 -52.77 -62.48 9.10
CA LYS A 181 -53.41 -62.77 10.37
C LYS A 181 -53.08 -64.21 10.76
N LEU A 182 -52.52 -64.34 11.96
CA LEU A 182 -52.50 -65.54 12.77
C LEU A 182 -53.87 -66.16 12.96
#